data_79d9670d31e906aaed37ee8da586e299
#
_entry.id   79d9670d31e906aaed37ee8da586e299
#
_cell.length_a   1.000
_cell.length_b   1.000
_cell.length_c   1.000
_cell.angle_alpha   90.00
_cell.angle_beta   90.00
_cell.angle_gamma   90.00
#
_symmetry.space_group_name_H-M   'P 1'
#
loop_
_entity.id
_entity.type
_entity.pdbx_description
1 polymer ?
#
loop_
_entity_poly.entity_id
_entity_poly.type
_entity_poly.pdbx_seq_one_letter_code
_entity_poly.pdbx_strand_id
1 'polypeptide(L)'
;MSLADSLYELIVQTSTNLPSDIRRLIADAQTRETPDTNSSLALATIALNVDMACETERPICQDTGMPTFLVKTPVGYDQLVLEEEIHQAVARATKAGKLRPNSVDSLTGKNSGDNLGPGTPVIHFHQHRKNEVEIRLVLKGGGCENKNIQYSLPQELPGLGRADRNLDGVRKCLMHAVYQAQGQGCSAGYLGVCIGGDRTSGYEHAKLQLFRKADDTNPVADLAELEKYVVENANQLGIGTMGFGGRVTLLGCKVGVLNRLPASFFVSVAYECWAFRRLGVVLDPATGDIVRWQYREPDEIKKLAVGAGFRLTGREVVLEAPITDEKIRSVRAGDVVVINGIVNTGRDAVHHHLMHHDSPVDLAGSVLYHCGPVMTRNPDGSWKCGAAGPTTSSREEPYQADIIGKFGIRAVIGKGGMGAKTLRGLQEHGAVYLNAIGGAAQFYSDCVTQVDGVHWLEEFGVPEAMWQLRVNGFATICTMDSHGNSLHRDVDASSLKELGRFAEPVFGH
;
A
#
# COMPACT_ATOMS: atom_id res chain seq x y z
N MET A 1 4.46 -29.63 13.88
CA MET A 1 4.84 -28.86 12.66
C MET A 1 6.31 -28.54 12.81
N SER A 2 7.11 -28.58 11.76
CA SER A 2 8.52 -28.18 11.89
C SER A 2 8.64 -26.66 12.06
N LEU A 3 9.79 -26.16 12.55
CA LEU A 3 10.08 -24.73 12.63
C LEU A 3 9.93 -24.07 11.25
N ALA A 4 10.48 -24.69 10.20
CA ALA A 4 10.34 -24.24 8.81
C ALA A 4 8.90 -24.11 8.35
N ASP A 5 8.02 -25.08 8.71
CA ASP A 5 6.59 -25.01 8.37
C ASP A 5 5.85 -23.95 9.16
N SER A 6 6.19 -23.77 10.44
CA SER A 6 5.61 -22.71 11.27
C SER A 6 5.95 -21.30 10.76
N LEU A 7 7.18 -21.10 10.33
CA LEU A 7 7.63 -19.84 9.71
C LEU A 7 6.97 -19.59 8.35
N TYR A 8 6.89 -20.62 7.52
CA TYR A 8 6.19 -20.54 6.23
C TYR A 8 4.72 -20.19 6.43
N GLU A 9 4.03 -20.86 7.37
CA GLU A 9 2.63 -20.59 7.69
C GLU A 9 2.43 -19.16 8.19
N LEU A 10 3.31 -18.64 9.05
CA LEU A 10 3.28 -17.23 9.48
C LEU A 10 3.34 -16.27 8.28
N ILE A 11 4.23 -16.51 7.32
CA ILE A 11 4.37 -15.66 6.13
C ILE A 11 3.11 -15.74 5.27
N VAL A 12 2.60 -16.95 4.99
CA VAL A 12 1.39 -17.16 4.19
C VAL A 12 0.21 -16.43 4.81
N GLN A 13 -0.04 -16.64 6.07
CA GLN A 13 -1.18 -16.05 6.78
C GLN A 13 -1.04 -14.53 6.89
N THR A 14 0.17 -13.99 7.06
CA THR A 14 0.40 -12.53 7.07
C THR A 14 0.15 -11.92 5.70
N SER A 15 0.50 -12.61 4.61
CA SER A 15 0.30 -12.11 3.25
C SER A 15 -1.16 -12.15 2.79
N THR A 16 -1.91 -13.14 3.25
CA THR A 16 -3.25 -13.48 2.72
C THR A 16 -4.40 -13.05 3.61
N ASN A 17 -4.12 -12.60 4.84
CA ASN A 17 -5.14 -12.16 5.79
C ASN A 17 -4.72 -10.88 6.52
N LEU A 18 -5.69 -10.19 7.12
CA LEU A 18 -5.46 -9.06 8.03
C LEU A 18 -5.64 -9.51 9.49
N PRO A 19 -4.94 -8.86 10.43
CA PRO A 19 -5.16 -9.09 11.85
C PRO A 19 -6.57 -8.66 12.27
N SER A 20 -7.10 -9.28 13.32
CA SER A 20 -8.48 -9.08 13.78
C SER A 20 -8.81 -7.64 14.12
N ASP A 21 -7.87 -6.90 14.71
CA ASP A 21 -8.06 -5.49 15.05
C ASP A 21 -8.13 -4.59 13.80
N ILE A 22 -7.37 -4.86 12.74
CA ILE A 22 -7.45 -4.12 11.48
C ILE A 22 -8.74 -4.46 10.73
N ARG A 23 -9.19 -5.72 10.78
CA ARG A 23 -10.51 -6.09 10.24
C ARG A 23 -11.64 -5.28 10.89
N ARG A 24 -11.60 -5.11 12.23
CA ARG A 24 -12.56 -4.25 12.95
C ARG A 24 -12.51 -2.79 12.47
N LEU A 25 -11.30 -2.22 12.32
CA LEU A 25 -11.16 -0.85 11.83
C LEU A 25 -11.71 -0.65 10.41
N ILE A 26 -11.54 -1.63 9.51
CA ILE A 26 -12.09 -1.56 8.15
C ILE A 26 -13.61 -1.71 8.17
N ALA A 27 -14.16 -2.61 9.01
CA ALA A 27 -15.60 -2.74 9.17
C ALA A 27 -16.24 -1.44 9.68
N ASP A 28 -15.64 -0.82 10.70
CA ASP A 28 -16.06 0.47 11.24
C ASP A 28 -15.92 1.60 10.21
N ALA A 29 -14.85 1.61 9.43
CA ALA A 29 -14.63 2.60 8.37
C ALA A 29 -15.76 2.58 7.33
N GLN A 30 -16.26 1.40 6.95
CA GLN A 30 -17.38 1.28 6.01
C GLN A 30 -18.67 1.93 6.56
N THR A 31 -18.88 1.89 7.88
CA THR A 31 -20.07 2.52 8.50
C THR A 31 -19.94 4.03 8.65
N ARG A 32 -18.72 4.55 8.77
CA ARG A 32 -18.44 5.98 8.95
C ARG A 32 -18.40 6.76 7.64
N GLU A 33 -18.11 6.09 6.53
CA GLU A 33 -18.01 6.75 5.22
C GLU A 33 -19.40 7.13 4.69
N THR A 34 -19.45 8.19 3.87
CA THR A 34 -20.69 8.63 3.23
C THR A 34 -21.10 7.61 2.16
N PRO A 35 -22.32 7.06 2.23
CA PRO A 35 -22.79 6.11 1.22
C PRO A 35 -22.80 6.71 -0.21
N ASP A 36 -22.71 5.85 -1.21
CA ASP A 36 -22.78 6.17 -2.64
C ASP A 36 -21.70 7.17 -3.12
N THR A 37 -20.56 7.23 -2.40
CA THR A 37 -19.38 7.99 -2.82
C THR A 37 -18.29 7.07 -3.36
N ASN A 38 -17.35 7.63 -4.12
CA ASN A 38 -16.16 6.89 -4.59
C ASN A 38 -15.34 6.30 -3.42
N SER A 39 -15.28 7.00 -2.29
CA SER A 39 -14.62 6.51 -1.07
C SER A 39 -15.35 5.34 -0.43
N SER A 40 -16.69 5.35 -0.38
CA SER A 40 -17.46 4.20 0.11
C SER A 40 -17.33 2.99 -0.81
N LEU A 41 -17.31 3.21 -2.12
CA LEU A 41 -17.07 2.18 -3.11
C LEU A 41 -15.68 1.56 -2.97
N ALA A 42 -14.66 2.39 -2.70
CA ALA A 42 -13.31 1.92 -2.44
C ALA A 42 -13.23 1.04 -1.19
N LEU A 43 -13.88 1.45 -0.07
CA LEU A 43 -13.93 0.67 1.16
C LEU A 43 -14.65 -0.68 0.97
N ALA A 44 -15.76 -0.69 0.23
CA ALA A 44 -16.47 -1.93 -0.08
C ALA A 44 -15.61 -2.88 -0.94
N THR A 45 -14.86 -2.34 -1.91
CA THR A 45 -13.93 -3.12 -2.72
C THR A 45 -12.75 -3.65 -1.88
N ILE A 46 -12.22 -2.85 -0.95
CA ILE A 46 -11.19 -3.26 0.00
C ILE A 46 -11.68 -4.44 0.86
N ALA A 47 -12.88 -4.33 1.42
CA ALA A 47 -13.46 -5.36 2.24
C ALA A 47 -13.63 -6.69 1.47
N LEU A 48 -14.19 -6.61 0.26
CA LEU A 48 -14.33 -7.76 -0.63
C LEU A 48 -12.97 -8.40 -0.97
N ASN A 49 -11.98 -7.57 -1.31
CA ASN A 49 -10.63 -8.05 -1.64
C ASN A 49 -9.95 -8.79 -0.49
N VAL A 50 -10.16 -8.35 0.75
CA VAL A 50 -9.63 -9.03 1.95
C VAL A 50 -10.28 -10.41 2.11
N ASP A 51 -11.59 -10.51 1.92
CA ASP A 51 -12.31 -11.78 2.00
C ASP A 51 -11.85 -12.73 0.90
N MET A 52 -11.76 -12.27 -0.36
CA MET A 52 -11.25 -13.05 -1.50
C MET A 52 -9.83 -13.57 -1.28
N ALA A 53 -8.95 -12.71 -0.75
CA ALA A 53 -7.56 -13.07 -0.46
C ALA A 53 -7.47 -14.18 0.60
N CYS A 54 -8.26 -14.06 1.66
CA CYS A 54 -8.33 -15.03 2.74
C CYS A 54 -8.93 -16.39 2.26
N GLU A 55 -10.04 -16.35 1.53
CA GLU A 55 -10.73 -17.54 1.02
C GLU A 55 -9.89 -18.34 0.01
N THR A 56 -9.12 -17.63 -0.83
CA THR A 56 -8.30 -18.25 -1.88
C THR A 56 -6.83 -18.42 -1.48
N GLU A 57 -6.46 -17.98 -0.28
CA GLU A 57 -5.08 -17.99 0.24
C GLU A 57 -4.07 -17.37 -0.74
N ARG A 58 -4.45 -16.22 -1.32
CA ARG A 58 -3.62 -15.41 -2.22
C ARG A 58 -3.26 -14.06 -1.58
N PRO A 59 -2.15 -13.40 -1.97
CA PRO A 59 -1.75 -12.12 -1.37
C PRO A 59 -2.85 -11.06 -1.45
N ILE A 60 -3.13 -10.36 -0.34
CA ILE A 60 -4.08 -9.25 -0.31
C ILE A 60 -3.69 -8.17 -1.33
N CYS A 61 -2.40 -7.84 -1.39
CA CYS A 61 -1.83 -6.80 -2.24
C CYS A 61 -0.69 -7.39 -3.08
N GLN A 62 -0.56 -6.97 -4.34
CA GLN A 62 0.57 -7.34 -5.20
C GLN A 62 1.91 -6.82 -4.68
N ASP A 63 1.91 -5.68 -3.99
CA ASP A 63 3.07 -5.23 -3.22
C ASP A 63 3.07 -5.94 -1.88
N THR A 64 3.63 -7.15 -1.86
CA THR A 64 3.73 -7.95 -0.63
C THR A 64 4.72 -7.38 0.38
N GLY A 65 5.38 -6.27 0.03
CA GLY A 65 6.26 -5.53 0.93
C GLY A 65 7.61 -6.19 1.16
N MET A 66 8.37 -5.58 2.04
CA MET A 66 9.61 -6.13 2.58
C MET A 66 9.27 -6.85 3.90
N PRO A 67 9.53 -8.17 3.99
CA PRO A 67 9.29 -8.89 5.24
C PRO A 67 10.19 -8.33 6.35
N THR A 68 9.55 -7.85 7.42
CA THR A 68 10.24 -7.34 8.61
C THR A 68 9.83 -8.15 9.82
N PHE A 69 10.78 -8.88 10.37
CA PHE A 69 10.58 -9.74 11.52
C PHE A 69 11.08 -9.08 12.80
N LEU A 70 10.26 -9.10 13.84
CA LEU A 70 10.63 -8.79 15.21
C LEU A 70 10.64 -10.09 16.01
N VAL A 71 11.82 -10.55 16.38
CA VAL A 71 12.06 -11.86 16.98
C VAL A 71 12.53 -11.70 18.42
N LYS A 72 11.90 -12.42 19.35
CA LYS A 72 12.36 -12.53 20.74
C LYS A 72 12.60 -13.99 21.08
N THR A 73 13.83 -14.29 21.51
CA THR A 73 14.23 -15.67 21.84
C THR A 73 14.59 -15.79 23.32
N PRO A 74 14.51 -17.01 23.88
CA PRO A 74 15.15 -17.30 25.17
C PRO A 74 16.64 -16.99 25.12
N VAL A 75 17.20 -16.68 26.29
CA VAL A 75 18.66 -16.54 26.42
C VAL A 75 19.33 -17.88 26.08
N GLY A 76 20.34 -17.85 25.19
CA GLY A 76 21.06 -19.03 24.74
C GLY A 76 20.42 -19.79 23.58
N TYR A 77 19.30 -19.28 23.04
CA TYR A 77 18.72 -19.81 21.82
C TYR A 77 19.59 -19.49 20.59
N ASP A 78 19.77 -20.44 19.68
CA ASP A 78 20.56 -20.24 18.47
C ASP A 78 19.82 -19.36 17.46
N GLN A 79 20.16 -18.07 17.46
CA GLN A 79 19.56 -17.09 16.56
C GLN A 79 20.07 -17.23 15.12
N LEU A 80 21.26 -17.79 14.88
CA LEU A 80 21.78 -17.98 13.52
C LEU A 80 21.02 -19.07 12.78
N VAL A 81 20.69 -20.17 13.46
CA VAL A 81 19.83 -21.21 12.91
C VAL A 81 18.44 -20.66 12.60
N LEU A 82 17.87 -19.85 13.51
CA LEU A 82 16.55 -19.24 13.28
C LEU A 82 16.56 -18.26 12.10
N GLU A 83 17.63 -17.49 11.91
CA GLU A 83 17.80 -16.58 10.77
C GLU A 83 17.81 -17.36 9.46
N GLU A 84 18.55 -18.47 9.39
CA GLU A 84 18.59 -19.34 8.20
C GLU A 84 17.22 -19.92 7.88
N GLU A 85 16.49 -20.40 8.88
CA GLU A 85 15.13 -20.93 8.71
C GLU A 85 14.15 -19.84 8.23
N ILE A 86 14.28 -18.60 8.71
CA ILE A 86 13.49 -17.46 8.22
C ILE A 86 13.80 -17.19 6.74
N HIS A 87 15.07 -17.20 6.35
CA HIS A 87 15.48 -17.01 4.96
C HIS A 87 14.87 -18.09 4.06
N GLN A 88 14.95 -19.36 4.45
CA GLN A 88 14.38 -20.48 3.69
C GLN A 88 12.84 -20.34 3.57
N ALA A 89 12.16 -19.96 4.65
CA ALA A 89 10.72 -19.75 4.65
C ALA A 89 10.30 -18.60 3.70
N VAL A 90 11.06 -17.50 3.67
CA VAL A 90 10.85 -16.36 2.77
C VAL A 90 11.02 -16.78 1.31
N ALA A 91 12.11 -17.49 0.98
CA ALA A 91 12.36 -18.01 -0.36
C ALA A 91 11.25 -18.97 -0.81
N ARG A 92 10.84 -19.90 0.07
CA ARG A 92 9.74 -20.85 -0.17
C ARG A 92 8.41 -20.12 -0.43
N ALA A 93 8.08 -19.12 0.36
CA ALA A 93 6.85 -18.34 0.20
C ALA A 93 6.86 -17.52 -1.10
N THR A 94 8.02 -16.99 -1.51
CA THR A 94 8.21 -16.29 -2.78
C THR A 94 8.00 -17.24 -3.95
N LYS A 95 8.62 -18.41 -3.93
CA LYS A 95 8.45 -19.44 -4.97
C LYS A 95 7.00 -19.91 -5.09
N ALA A 96 6.27 -19.99 -3.97
CA ALA A 96 4.86 -20.39 -3.92
C ALA A 96 3.89 -19.26 -4.34
N GLY A 97 4.37 -18.07 -4.72
CA GLY A 97 3.54 -16.92 -5.09
C GLY A 97 2.79 -16.29 -3.92
N LYS A 98 3.20 -16.58 -2.68
CA LYS A 98 2.67 -15.95 -1.47
C LYS A 98 3.33 -14.61 -1.18
N LEU A 99 4.53 -14.40 -1.73
CA LEU A 99 5.25 -13.13 -1.80
C LEU A 99 5.63 -12.86 -3.26
N ARG A 100 5.55 -11.60 -3.68
CA ARG A 100 6.15 -11.13 -4.93
C ARG A 100 7.66 -11.01 -4.74
N PRO A 101 8.52 -11.37 -5.72
CA PRO A 101 9.94 -11.08 -5.64
C PRO A 101 10.17 -9.56 -5.67
N ASN A 102 10.48 -8.97 -4.52
CA ASN A 102 10.61 -7.53 -4.30
C ASN A 102 12.05 -7.08 -4.00
N SER A 103 12.97 -8.04 -3.68
CA SER A 103 14.36 -7.70 -3.38
C SER A 103 15.12 -7.40 -4.66
N VAL A 104 15.62 -6.17 -4.76
CA VAL A 104 16.34 -5.66 -5.94
C VAL A 104 17.67 -5.07 -5.49
N ASP A 105 18.75 -5.45 -6.18
CA ASP A 105 20.06 -4.85 -5.97
C ASP A 105 20.01 -3.35 -6.34
N SER A 106 20.38 -2.48 -5.40
CA SER A 106 20.22 -1.03 -5.55
C SER A 106 21.15 -0.39 -6.59
N LEU A 107 22.22 -1.06 -6.98
CA LEU A 107 23.18 -0.56 -7.97
C LEU A 107 22.87 -1.05 -9.38
N THR A 108 22.52 -2.33 -9.50
CA THR A 108 22.33 -2.98 -10.81
C THR A 108 20.88 -3.06 -11.24
N GLY A 109 19.92 -2.86 -10.31
CA GLY A 109 18.50 -3.08 -10.55
C GLY A 109 18.11 -4.56 -10.67
N LYS A 110 19.04 -5.51 -10.50
CA LYS A 110 18.75 -6.94 -10.64
C LYS A 110 17.91 -7.46 -9.49
N ASN A 111 16.80 -8.11 -9.81
CA ASN A 111 15.93 -8.76 -8.84
C ASN A 111 16.52 -10.10 -8.37
N SER A 112 16.49 -10.38 -7.07
CA SER A 112 17.01 -11.65 -6.51
C SER A 112 16.15 -12.86 -6.88
N GLY A 113 14.86 -12.67 -7.12
CA GLY A 113 13.90 -13.72 -7.45
C GLY A 113 13.28 -14.44 -6.24
N ASP A 114 13.90 -14.32 -5.07
CA ASP A 114 13.53 -15.07 -3.86
C ASP A 114 13.30 -14.20 -2.61
N ASN A 115 13.41 -12.87 -2.73
CA ASN A 115 13.37 -11.90 -1.64
C ASN A 115 14.53 -11.96 -0.65
N LEU A 116 15.65 -12.59 -1.03
CA LEU A 116 16.86 -12.61 -0.23
C LEU A 116 17.93 -11.67 -0.81
N GLY A 117 18.77 -11.14 0.06
CA GLY A 117 19.87 -10.27 -0.31
C GLY A 117 20.35 -9.39 0.85
N PRO A 118 21.37 -8.55 0.66
CA PRO A 118 21.83 -7.65 1.71
C PRO A 118 20.69 -6.77 2.25
N GLY A 119 20.35 -6.93 3.56
CA GLY A 119 19.29 -6.19 4.24
C GLY A 119 17.87 -6.68 3.94
N THR A 120 17.67 -7.82 3.28
CA THR A 120 16.35 -8.42 3.04
C THR A 120 16.36 -9.94 3.27
N PRO A 121 15.39 -10.48 4.07
CA PRO A 121 14.42 -9.80 4.92
C PRO A 121 15.07 -8.99 6.05
N VAL A 122 14.36 -8.04 6.64
CA VAL A 122 14.82 -7.33 7.85
C VAL A 122 14.47 -8.17 9.06
N ILE A 123 15.44 -8.47 9.92
CA ILE A 123 15.24 -9.26 11.14
C ILE A 123 15.84 -8.53 12.34
N HIS A 124 15.00 -8.21 13.31
CA HIS A 124 15.40 -7.60 14.59
C HIS A 124 15.35 -8.65 15.67
N PHE A 125 16.50 -9.04 16.19
CA PHE A 125 16.63 -10.02 17.28
C PHE A 125 16.72 -9.34 18.64
N HIS A 126 15.93 -9.85 19.58
CA HIS A 126 15.98 -9.52 21.00
C HIS A 126 15.97 -10.79 21.84
N GLN A 127 16.42 -10.70 23.06
CA GLN A 127 16.35 -11.81 24.02
C GLN A 127 15.38 -11.48 25.16
N HIS A 128 14.77 -12.52 25.70
CA HIS A 128 13.94 -12.45 26.91
C HIS A 128 14.16 -13.69 27.81
N ARG A 129 13.63 -13.62 29.02
CA ARG A 129 13.80 -14.72 30.01
C ARG A 129 12.70 -15.76 30.00
N LYS A 130 11.72 -15.65 29.08
CA LYS A 130 10.68 -16.65 28.92
C LYS A 130 11.21 -17.82 28.08
N ASN A 131 10.69 -19.03 28.33
CA ASN A 131 11.00 -20.21 27.51
C ASN A 131 10.01 -20.32 26.32
N GLU A 132 10.03 -19.34 25.45
CA GLU A 132 9.21 -19.28 24.24
C GLU A 132 9.95 -18.46 23.16
N VAL A 133 9.73 -18.76 21.88
CA VAL A 133 10.19 -17.93 20.76
C VAL A 133 9.01 -17.12 20.26
N GLU A 134 9.08 -15.80 20.36
CA GLU A 134 8.04 -14.90 19.84
C GLU A 134 8.51 -14.29 18.52
N ILE A 135 7.75 -14.47 17.46
CA ILE A 135 8.04 -13.92 16.13
C ILE A 135 6.85 -13.12 15.66
N ARG A 136 7.07 -11.85 15.36
CA ARG A 136 6.09 -10.97 14.72
C ARG A 136 6.59 -10.57 13.35
N LEU A 137 5.70 -10.58 12.39
CA LEU A 137 5.98 -10.22 11.01
C LEU A 137 5.07 -9.08 10.58
N VAL A 138 5.65 -8.06 9.93
CA VAL A 138 4.91 -7.06 9.16
C VAL A 138 5.39 -7.10 7.71
N LEU A 139 4.43 -6.97 6.79
CA LEU A 139 4.67 -6.89 5.35
C LEU A 139 4.34 -5.47 4.88
N LYS A 140 5.32 -4.58 5.00
CA LYS A 140 5.17 -3.15 4.68
C LYS A 140 5.55 -2.87 3.23
N GLY A 141 4.57 -2.45 2.43
CA GLY A 141 4.77 -2.18 1.00
C GLY A 141 5.67 -0.97 0.71
N GLY A 142 6.38 -1.00 -0.40
CA GLY A 142 7.27 0.09 -0.84
C GLY A 142 6.54 1.42 -1.06
N GLY A 143 5.28 1.38 -1.50
CA GLY A 143 4.44 2.57 -1.61
C GLY A 143 4.20 3.26 -0.27
N CYS A 144 4.05 2.49 0.80
CA CYS A 144 3.89 3.01 2.16
C CYS A 144 5.23 3.49 2.73
N GLU A 145 6.32 2.77 2.43
CA GLU A 145 7.66 3.17 2.85
C GLU A 145 8.04 4.54 2.30
N ASN A 146 7.66 4.84 1.06
CA ASN A 146 7.86 6.16 0.43
C ASN A 146 7.03 7.30 1.07
N LYS A 147 6.08 6.99 1.96
CA LYS A 147 5.31 7.99 2.71
C LYS A 147 5.79 8.17 4.14
N ASN A 148 6.82 7.43 4.56
CA ASN A 148 7.51 7.72 5.81
C ASN A 148 8.15 9.10 5.73
N ILE A 149 8.10 9.82 6.85
CA ILE A 149 8.71 11.14 6.96
C ILE A 149 9.32 11.35 8.35
N GLN A 150 10.42 12.08 8.41
CA GLN A 150 11.05 12.44 9.68
C GLN A 150 11.25 13.95 9.73
N TYR A 151 10.71 14.56 10.76
CA TYR A 151 10.82 15.99 11.04
C TYR A 151 11.94 16.26 12.02
N SER A 152 12.59 17.42 11.88
CA SER A 152 13.53 17.95 12.87
C SER A 152 12.99 19.29 13.39
N LEU A 153 12.53 19.30 14.62
CA LEU A 153 11.92 20.50 15.22
C LEU A 153 12.96 21.46 15.81
N PRO A 154 12.73 22.78 15.76
CA PRO A 154 11.54 23.44 15.18
C PRO A 154 11.56 23.49 13.64
N GLN A 155 10.39 23.52 13.03
CA GLN A 155 10.23 23.56 11.57
C GLN A 155 8.98 24.32 11.17
N GLU A 156 9.00 25.04 10.02
CA GLU A 156 7.79 25.58 9.39
C GLU A 156 7.09 24.49 8.56
N LEU A 157 5.79 24.36 8.73
CA LEU A 157 4.97 23.40 8.01
C LEU A 157 3.89 24.10 7.19
N PRO A 158 3.75 23.78 5.90
CA PRO A 158 2.70 24.32 5.05
C PRO A 158 1.31 24.18 5.67
N GLY A 159 0.53 25.25 5.71
CA GLY A 159 -0.81 25.30 6.29
C GLY A 159 -0.87 25.32 7.82
N LEU A 160 0.18 24.90 8.54
CA LEU A 160 0.19 24.78 10.00
C LEU A 160 1.13 25.78 10.71
N GLY A 161 1.98 26.48 9.94
CA GLY A 161 2.98 27.38 10.50
C GLY A 161 4.05 26.65 11.30
N ARG A 162 4.59 27.30 12.30
CA ARG A 162 5.71 26.80 13.10
C ARG A 162 5.31 25.63 13.99
N ALA A 163 6.05 24.54 13.90
CA ALA A 163 6.04 23.40 14.81
C ALA A 163 7.24 23.49 15.72
N ASP A 164 7.00 23.73 17.01
CA ASP A 164 8.04 23.87 18.02
C ASP A 164 8.41 22.54 18.69
N ARG A 165 9.43 22.54 19.58
CA ARG A 165 9.93 21.35 20.29
C ARG A 165 9.03 21.00 21.49
N ASN A 166 7.76 20.76 21.24
CA ASN A 166 6.74 20.41 22.23
C ASN A 166 5.69 19.46 21.63
N LEU A 167 4.74 19.02 22.42
CA LEU A 167 3.72 18.08 21.99
C LEU A 167 2.82 18.65 20.89
N ASP A 168 2.55 19.97 20.90
CA ASP A 168 1.78 20.61 19.84
C ASP A 168 2.54 20.62 18.51
N GLY A 169 3.84 20.86 18.52
CA GLY A 169 4.68 20.72 17.33
C GLY A 169 4.69 19.30 16.79
N VAL A 170 4.69 18.27 17.65
CA VAL A 170 4.52 16.88 17.25
C VAL A 170 3.16 16.67 16.59
N ARG A 171 2.06 17.14 17.19
CA ARG A 171 0.71 17.11 16.62
C ARG A 171 0.68 17.68 15.19
N LYS A 172 1.27 18.85 15.00
CA LYS A 172 1.37 19.48 13.66
C LYS A 172 2.14 18.61 12.67
N CYS A 173 3.25 17.98 13.09
CA CYS A 173 3.98 17.04 12.24
C CYS A 173 3.11 15.85 11.81
N LEU A 174 2.31 15.28 12.71
CA LEU A 174 1.47 14.13 12.40
C LEU A 174 0.33 14.49 11.45
N MET A 175 -0.33 15.64 11.66
CA MET A 175 -1.34 16.15 10.73
C MET A 175 -0.77 16.43 9.34
N HIS A 176 0.43 17.03 9.28
CA HIS A 176 1.14 17.26 8.03
C HIS A 176 1.57 15.96 7.34
N ALA A 177 2.00 14.94 8.08
CA ALA A 177 2.37 13.63 7.52
C ALA A 177 1.17 12.96 6.82
N VAL A 178 -0.01 13.02 7.42
CA VAL A 178 -1.25 12.50 6.79
C VAL A 178 -1.59 13.31 5.54
N TYR A 179 -1.53 14.64 5.61
CA TYR A 179 -1.75 15.50 4.45
C TYR A 179 -0.77 15.17 3.31
N GLN A 180 0.52 15.02 3.60
CA GLN A 180 1.56 14.69 2.60
C GLN A 180 1.39 13.29 1.98
N ALA A 181 0.79 12.35 2.71
CA ALA A 181 0.55 11.01 2.19
C ALA A 181 -0.56 11.02 1.12
N GLN A 182 -1.58 11.88 1.26
CA GLN A 182 -2.72 11.94 0.36
C GLN A 182 -3.27 10.53 0.02
N GLY A 183 -3.86 10.33 -1.14
CA GLY A 183 -4.25 9.01 -1.66
C GLY A 183 -3.08 8.14 -2.14
N GLN A 184 -1.87 8.70 -2.28
CA GLN A 184 -0.71 7.98 -2.80
C GLN A 184 -0.23 6.86 -1.86
N GLY A 185 -0.45 7.01 -0.55
CA GLY A 185 -0.18 5.98 0.46
C GLY A 185 -1.26 4.90 0.57
N CYS A 186 -2.22 4.82 -0.35
CA CYS A 186 -3.42 3.96 -0.24
C CYS A 186 -4.19 4.22 1.07
N SER A 187 -4.63 5.49 1.27
CA SER A 187 -5.52 5.80 2.40
C SER A 187 -6.80 4.91 2.35
N ALA A 188 -7.40 4.55 3.44
CA ALA A 188 -7.14 5.06 4.79
C ALA A 188 -5.85 4.46 5.38
N GLY A 189 -5.02 5.33 5.97
CA GLY A 189 -3.71 4.95 6.48
C GLY A 189 -3.67 4.61 7.97
N TYR A 190 -2.48 4.23 8.43
CA TYR A 190 -2.18 3.97 9.83
C TYR A 190 -0.79 4.53 10.15
N LEU A 191 -0.60 5.16 11.31
CA LEU A 191 0.68 5.75 11.70
C LEU A 191 1.32 5.00 12.85
N GLY A 192 2.61 4.65 12.68
CA GLY A 192 3.52 4.39 13.78
C GLY A 192 4.46 5.57 13.95
N VAL A 193 4.59 6.09 15.17
CA VAL A 193 5.29 7.34 15.44
C VAL A 193 6.32 7.15 16.54
N CYS A 194 7.46 7.83 16.41
CA CYS A 194 8.42 8.00 17.48
C CYS A 194 8.76 9.47 17.70
N ILE A 195 8.70 9.92 18.95
CA ILE A 195 9.20 11.22 19.39
C ILE A 195 10.56 11.01 20.02
N GLY A 196 11.59 11.72 19.55
CA GLY A 196 12.95 11.61 20.07
C GLY A 196 13.81 10.58 19.35
N GLY A 197 14.77 9.99 20.09
CA GLY A 197 15.82 9.15 19.53
C GLY A 197 16.84 9.93 18.69
N ASP A 198 17.65 9.20 17.95
CA ASP A 198 18.39 9.70 16.81
C ASP A 198 17.63 9.40 15.49
N ARG A 199 18.22 9.74 14.35
CA ARG A 199 17.54 9.54 13.07
C ARG A 199 17.24 8.08 12.74
N THR A 200 18.11 7.17 13.12
CA THR A 200 17.97 5.72 12.85
C THR A 200 17.02 5.08 13.86
N SER A 201 17.33 5.22 15.17
CA SER A 201 16.50 4.65 16.24
C SER A 201 15.09 5.21 16.26
N GLY A 202 14.90 6.48 15.86
CA GLY A 202 13.59 7.10 15.68
C GLY A 202 12.74 6.39 14.65
N TYR A 203 13.26 6.10 13.46
CA TYR A 203 12.51 5.35 12.45
C TYR A 203 12.27 3.89 12.84
N GLU A 204 13.26 3.23 13.41
CA GLU A 204 13.08 1.87 13.92
C GLU A 204 11.95 1.82 14.94
N HIS A 205 11.99 2.71 15.94
CA HIS A 205 10.97 2.75 16.99
C HIS A 205 9.58 3.14 16.47
N ALA A 206 9.49 4.01 15.45
CA ALA A 206 8.23 4.32 14.79
C ALA A 206 7.64 3.08 14.10
N LYS A 207 8.44 2.27 13.40
CA LYS A 207 8.02 0.98 12.83
C LYS A 207 7.60 -0.02 13.91
N LEU A 208 8.26 -0.03 15.06
CA LEU A 208 7.88 -0.88 16.20
C LEU A 208 6.51 -0.52 16.77
N GLN A 209 6.06 0.75 16.67
CA GLN A 209 4.71 1.15 17.10
C GLN A 209 3.63 0.49 16.21
N LEU A 210 3.94 0.13 14.97
CA LEU A 210 3.03 -0.62 14.12
C LEU A 210 2.72 -2.05 14.64
N PHE A 211 3.52 -2.59 15.55
CA PHE A 211 3.25 -3.87 16.21
C PHE A 211 2.35 -3.75 17.45
N ARG A 212 1.95 -2.55 17.86
CA ARG A 212 0.94 -2.39 18.91
C ARG A 212 -0.43 -2.77 18.37
N LYS A 213 -1.31 -3.32 19.23
CA LYS A 213 -2.70 -3.56 18.85
C LYS A 213 -3.41 -2.25 18.55
N ALA A 214 -4.31 -2.25 17.57
CA ALA A 214 -5.02 -1.03 17.20
C ALA A 214 -5.94 -0.52 18.31
N ASP A 215 -6.47 -1.42 19.12
CA ASP A 215 -7.38 -1.17 20.23
C ASP A 215 -6.68 -0.98 21.59
N ASP A 216 -5.32 -1.00 21.64
CA ASP A 216 -4.61 -0.69 22.88
C ASP A 216 -4.67 0.80 23.23
N THR A 217 -4.55 1.12 24.49
CA THR A 217 -4.42 2.49 24.99
C THR A 217 -2.97 2.76 25.37
N ASN A 218 -2.45 3.92 24.99
CA ASN A 218 -1.10 4.33 25.38
C ASN A 218 -1.03 4.48 26.91
N PRO A 219 -0.01 3.91 27.56
CA PRO A 219 0.14 4.04 29.01
C PRO A 219 0.48 5.46 29.48
N VAL A 220 0.94 6.33 28.58
CA VAL A 220 1.21 7.75 28.84
C VAL A 220 -0.01 8.57 28.41
N ALA A 221 -0.67 9.25 29.34
CA ALA A 221 -1.94 9.94 29.11
C ALA A 221 -1.87 10.97 27.98
N ASP A 222 -0.83 11.80 27.94
CA ASP A 222 -0.64 12.82 26.90
C ASP A 222 -0.49 12.20 25.50
N LEU A 223 0.16 11.03 25.41
CA LEU A 223 0.29 10.30 24.16
C LEU A 223 -1.01 9.61 23.74
N ALA A 224 -1.79 9.11 24.71
CA ALA A 224 -3.11 8.56 24.44
C ALA A 224 -4.05 9.64 23.89
N GLU A 225 -4.00 10.85 24.44
CA GLU A 225 -4.77 12.00 23.94
C GLU A 225 -4.30 12.41 22.54
N LEU A 226 -2.99 12.46 22.31
CA LEU A 226 -2.43 12.76 20.98
C LEU A 226 -2.83 11.71 19.94
N GLU A 227 -2.74 10.40 20.25
CA GLU A 227 -3.18 9.32 19.36
C GLU A 227 -4.65 9.49 18.93
N LYS A 228 -5.51 9.75 19.90
CA LYS A 228 -6.94 9.99 19.67
C LYS A 228 -7.18 11.26 18.84
N TYR A 229 -6.56 12.38 19.24
CA TYR A 229 -6.68 13.66 18.51
C TYR A 229 -6.31 13.53 17.04
N VAL A 230 -5.18 12.87 16.73
CA VAL A 230 -4.69 12.73 15.36
C VAL A 230 -5.67 11.92 14.52
N VAL A 231 -6.19 10.81 15.03
CA VAL A 231 -7.17 9.98 14.29
C VAL A 231 -8.46 10.75 14.02
N GLU A 232 -9.01 11.43 15.03
CA GLU A 232 -10.27 12.19 14.90
C GLU A 232 -10.13 13.34 13.91
N ASN A 233 -9.04 14.10 13.98
CA ASN A 233 -8.88 15.34 13.21
C ASN A 233 -8.26 15.11 11.82
N ALA A 234 -7.39 14.10 11.62
CA ALA A 234 -6.92 13.74 10.31
C ALA A 234 -8.05 13.29 9.37
N ASN A 235 -9.09 12.69 9.92
CA ASN A 235 -10.30 12.33 9.17
C ASN A 235 -11.12 13.55 8.71
N GLN A 236 -10.92 14.73 9.31
CA GLN A 236 -11.55 15.98 8.88
C GLN A 236 -10.81 16.66 7.72
N LEU A 237 -9.61 16.20 7.34
CA LEU A 237 -8.88 16.74 6.18
C LEU A 237 -9.61 16.48 4.86
N GLY A 238 -10.56 15.56 4.82
CA GLY A 238 -11.38 15.27 3.65
C GLY A 238 -10.62 14.58 2.51
N ILE A 239 -9.45 13.98 2.77
CA ILE A 239 -8.69 13.24 1.78
C ILE A 239 -9.46 11.97 1.36
N GLY A 240 -10.03 11.26 2.34
CA GLY A 240 -10.84 10.07 2.10
C GLY A 240 -10.03 8.84 1.69
N THR A 241 -10.74 7.74 1.53
CA THR A 241 -10.15 6.48 1.07
C THR A 241 -9.65 6.63 -0.37
N MET A 242 -8.44 6.19 -0.66
CA MET A 242 -7.73 6.33 -1.94
C MET A 242 -7.50 7.78 -2.40
N GLY A 243 -7.77 8.79 -1.57
CA GLY A 243 -7.69 10.20 -1.97
C GLY A 243 -8.86 10.65 -2.85
N PHE A 244 -10.02 10.01 -2.73
CA PHE A 244 -11.21 10.34 -3.51
C PHE A 244 -12.10 11.42 -2.87
N GLY A 245 -11.65 12.01 -1.76
CA GLY A 245 -12.49 12.80 -0.88
C GLY A 245 -13.33 11.88 0.02
N GLY A 246 -13.70 12.35 1.22
CA GLY A 246 -14.53 11.56 2.12
C GLY A 246 -14.10 11.66 3.58
N ARG A 247 -14.72 10.83 4.42
CA ARG A 247 -14.61 10.92 5.88
C ARG A 247 -13.55 10.00 6.49
N VAL A 248 -13.05 9.01 5.74
CA VAL A 248 -12.11 8.01 6.27
C VAL A 248 -10.76 8.15 5.59
N THR A 249 -9.85 8.88 6.26
CA THR A 249 -8.48 9.14 5.80
C THR A 249 -7.46 8.33 6.60
N LEU A 250 -7.69 8.17 7.92
CA LEU A 250 -6.78 7.51 8.85
C LEU A 250 -7.55 6.51 9.73
N LEU A 251 -7.03 5.29 9.85
CA LEU A 251 -7.59 4.22 10.66
C LEU A 251 -7.05 4.22 12.09
N GLY A 252 -5.80 4.65 12.30
CA GLY A 252 -5.18 4.65 13.62
C GLY A 252 -3.83 5.34 13.67
N CYS A 253 -3.39 5.60 14.89
CA CYS A 253 -2.10 6.21 15.20
C CYS A 253 -1.57 5.64 16.52
N LYS A 254 -0.30 5.24 16.54
CA LYS A 254 0.38 4.76 17.74
C LYS A 254 1.70 5.50 17.93
N VAL A 255 1.89 6.09 19.11
CA VAL A 255 3.02 6.96 19.42
C VAL A 255 3.89 6.35 20.51
N GLY A 256 5.18 6.24 20.24
CA GLY A 256 6.21 5.90 21.23
C GLY A 256 7.19 7.06 21.44
N VAL A 257 7.97 6.99 22.50
CA VAL A 257 8.98 7.99 22.83
C VAL A 257 10.32 7.35 23.12
N LEU A 258 11.39 8.02 22.75
CA LEU A 258 12.77 7.70 23.11
C LEU A 258 13.45 8.94 23.72
N ASN A 259 14.41 8.72 24.61
CA ASN A 259 15.27 9.82 25.05
C ASN A 259 16.04 10.40 23.88
N ARG A 260 16.28 11.69 23.89
CA ARG A 260 16.98 12.45 22.85
C ARG A 260 18.13 13.28 23.41
N LEU A 261 19.00 13.73 22.53
CA LEU A 261 19.97 14.76 22.88
C LEU A 261 19.25 16.12 23.01
N PRO A 262 19.71 17.01 23.90
CA PRO A 262 19.11 18.34 24.09
C PRO A 262 19.01 19.14 22.78
N ALA A 263 20.02 19.02 21.92
CA ALA A 263 20.10 19.76 20.67
C ALA A 263 19.16 19.24 19.57
N SER A 264 18.73 17.97 19.62
CA SER A 264 17.88 17.34 18.61
C SER A 264 16.48 17.07 19.12
N PHE A 265 15.48 17.22 18.23
CA PHE A 265 14.09 16.83 18.49
C PHE A 265 13.50 16.27 17.20
N PHE A 266 13.55 14.95 17.05
CA PHE A 266 13.02 14.29 15.86
C PHE A 266 11.61 13.76 16.11
N VAL A 267 10.77 13.84 15.07
CA VAL A 267 9.47 13.15 14.99
C VAL A 267 9.53 12.25 13.78
N SER A 268 9.58 10.95 14.00
CA SER A 268 9.64 9.95 12.95
C SER A 268 8.26 9.33 12.75
N VAL A 269 7.80 9.28 11.50
CA VAL A 269 6.49 8.76 11.12
C VAL A 269 6.67 7.63 10.12
N ALA A 270 6.26 6.43 10.52
CA ALA A 270 6.10 5.27 9.66
C ALA A 270 4.64 5.17 9.23
N TYR A 271 4.37 5.45 7.96
CA TYR A 271 3.04 5.35 7.37
C TYR A 271 2.77 3.93 6.89
N GLU A 272 1.60 3.38 7.23
CA GLU A 272 1.10 2.12 6.68
C GLU A 272 -0.27 2.35 6.02
N CYS A 273 -0.60 1.55 4.99
CA CYS A 273 -1.88 1.65 4.31
C CYS A 273 -2.95 0.77 4.98
N TRP A 274 -4.17 0.81 4.45
CA TRP A 274 -5.26 -0.06 4.90
C TRP A 274 -4.91 -1.56 4.85
N ALA A 275 -4.06 -2.00 3.89
CA ALA A 275 -3.60 -3.37 3.78
C ALA A 275 -2.49 -3.66 4.81
N PHE A 276 -2.79 -3.38 6.06
CA PHE A 276 -1.87 -3.46 7.18
C PHE A 276 -1.70 -4.92 7.65
N ARG A 277 -0.83 -5.63 6.94
CA ARG A 277 -0.56 -7.05 7.12
C ARG A 277 0.49 -7.26 8.20
N ARG A 278 0.05 -7.62 9.39
CA ARG A 278 0.92 -8.06 10.49
C ARG A 278 0.31 -9.21 11.24
N LEU A 279 1.09 -10.23 11.51
CA LEU A 279 0.73 -11.32 12.41
C LEU A 279 1.94 -11.68 13.28
N GLY A 280 1.69 -12.52 14.26
CA GLY A 280 2.74 -13.09 15.08
C GLY A 280 2.39 -14.47 15.57
N VAL A 281 3.42 -15.21 15.93
CA VAL A 281 3.32 -16.51 16.56
C VAL A 281 4.21 -16.58 17.78
N VAL A 282 3.80 -17.42 18.71
CA VAL A 282 4.66 -17.89 19.79
C VAL A 282 4.91 -19.36 19.54
N LEU A 283 6.18 -19.72 19.45
CA LEU A 283 6.63 -21.08 19.17
C LEU A 283 7.19 -21.73 20.43
N ASP A 284 7.03 -23.04 20.51
CA ASP A 284 7.78 -23.88 21.44
C ASP A 284 9.25 -23.94 20.99
N PRO A 285 10.22 -23.55 21.82
CA PRO A 285 11.62 -23.50 21.43
C PRO A 285 12.26 -24.86 21.14
N ALA A 286 11.68 -25.96 21.62
CA ALA A 286 12.22 -27.31 21.43
C ALA A 286 11.68 -27.97 20.16
N THR A 287 10.41 -27.72 19.81
CA THR A 287 9.75 -28.38 18.67
C THR A 287 9.54 -27.47 17.45
N GLY A 288 9.54 -26.16 17.65
CA GLY A 288 9.21 -25.17 16.61
C GLY A 288 7.71 -25.08 16.30
N ASP A 289 6.86 -25.79 17.05
CA ASP A 289 5.42 -25.77 16.86
C ASP A 289 4.79 -24.43 17.28
N ILE A 290 3.75 -23.98 16.56
CA ILE A 290 2.96 -22.80 16.92
C ILE A 290 2.11 -23.12 18.16
N VAL A 291 2.47 -22.50 19.29
CA VAL A 291 1.71 -22.61 20.54
C VAL A 291 0.49 -21.68 20.52
N ARG A 292 0.66 -20.47 19.98
CA ARG A 292 -0.44 -19.50 19.84
C ARG A 292 -0.13 -18.47 18.77
N TRP A 293 -1.19 -17.96 18.14
CA TRP A 293 -1.15 -16.81 17.25
C TRP A 293 -1.26 -15.50 18.03
N GLN A 294 -0.64 -14.46 17.52
CA GLN A 294 -0.84 -13.08 17.94
C GLN A 294 -1.64 -12.32 16.88
N TYR A 295 -2.41 -11.32 17.30
CA TYR A 295 -3.30 -10.50 16.46
C TYR A 295 -4.45 -11.26 15.81
N ARG A 296 -4.72 -12.48 16.25
CA ARG A 296 -5.92 -13.25 15.96
C ARG A 296 -6.75 -13.36 17.23
N GLU A 297 -8.04 -13.17 17.10
CA GLU A 297 -8.99 -13.22 18.22
C GLU A 297 -10.15 -14.17 17.92
N PRO A 298 -10.73 -14.84 18.95
CA PRO A 298 -11.81 -15.82 18.74
C PRO A 298 -13.06 -15.24 18.06
N ASP A 299 -13.34 -13.95 18.31
CA ASP A 299 -14.48 -13.18 17.77
C ASP A 299 -14.14 -12.40 16.51
N GLU A 300 -13.12 -12.82 15.79
CA GLU A 300 -12.67 -12.18 14.53
C GLU A 300 -13.82 -12.06 13.52
N ILE A 301 -13.94 -10.89 12.91
CA ILE A 301 -14.85 -10.65 11.77
C ILE A 301 -14.37 -11.49 10.60
N LYS A 302 -15.03 -12.61 10.33
CA LYS A 302 -14.64 -13.56 9.28
C LYS A 302 -14.96 -13.04 7.87
N LYS A 303 -16.03 -12.26 7.73
CA LYS A 303 -16.46 -11.66 6.47
C LYS A 303 -16.62 -10.16 6.63
N LEU A 304 -15.78 -9.41 5.91
CA LEU A 304 -15.76 -7.95 5.94
C LEU A 304 -16.73 -7.33 4.92
N ALA A 305 -16.90 -7.99 3.78
CA ALA A 305 -17.69 -7.45 2.69
C ALA A 305 -19.18 -7.38 3.06
N VAL A 306 -19.74 -6.17 3.02
CA VAL A 306 -21.17 -5.93 3.07
C VAL A 306 -21.66 -5.73 1.64
N GLY A 307 -22.23 -6.77 1.04
CA GLY A 307 -22.67 -6.76 -0.35
C GLY A 307 -21.59 -7.25 -1.33
N ALA A 308 -21.65 -6.81 -2.59
CA ALA A 308 -20.82 -7.32 -3.68
C ALA A 308 -19.59 -6.43 -4.02
N GLY A 309 -19.17 -5.56 -3.12
CA GLY A 309 -18.06 -4.63 -3.39
C GLY A 309 -18.42 -3.64 -4.49
N PHE A 310 -17.62 -3.61 -5.56
CA PHE A 310 -17.89 -2.78 -6.73
C PHE A 310 -19.15 -3.29 -7.44
N ARG A 311 -20.28 -2.60 -7.25
CA ARG A 311 -21.55 -2.94 -7.91
C ARG A 311 -21.71 -2.12 -9.17
N LEU A 312 -21.85 -2.79 -10.30
CA LEU A 312 -22.30 -2.15 -11.52
C LEU A 312 -23.76 -1.70 -11.35
N THR A 313 -24.00 -0.42 -11.55
CA THR A 313 -25.31 0.22 -11.43
C THR A 313 -26.03 0.37 -12.77
N GLY A 314 -25.30 0.08 -13.86
CA GLY A 314 -25.72 0.31 -15.23
C GLY A 314 -25.50 1.76 -15.71
N ARG A 315 -24.84 2.58 -14.87
CA ARG A 315 -24.47 3.97 -15.21
C ARG A 315 -23.00 4.13 -15.53
N GLU A 316 -22.21 3.04 -15.40
CA GLU A 316 -20.79 3.04 -15.67
C GLU A 316 -20.49 3.24 -17.13
N VAL A 317 -19.37 3.91 -17.41
CA VAL A 317 -18.83 3.99 -18.77
C VAL A 317 -18.05 2.72 -19.07
N VAL A 318 -18.55 1.90 -20.01
CA VAL A 318 -17.86 0.67 -20.44
C VAL A 318 -16.97 0.99 -21.62
N LEU A 319 -15.67 0.68 -21.49
CA LEU A 319 -14.66 0.87 -22.53
C LEU A 319 -14.08 -0.47 -22.96
N GLU A 320 -14.09 -0.72 -24.27
CA GLU A 320 -13.46 -1.87 -24.91
C GLU A 320 -12.12 -1.44 -25.53
N ALA A 321 -11.03 -2.05 -25.11
CA ALA A 321 -9.71 -1.80 -25.72
C ALA A 321 -9.56 -2.59 -27.04
N PRO A 322 -9.08 -1.93 -28.14
CA PRO A 322 -8.58 -0.56 -28.24
C PRO A 322 -9.70 0.49 -28.24
N ILE A 323 -9.48 1.59 -27.51
CA ILE A 323 -10.47 2.62 -27.23
C ILE A 323 -10.41 3.73 -28.28
N THR A 324 -11.57 4.16 -28.79
CA THR A 324 -11.66 5.28 -29.76
C THR A 324 -11.54 6.64 -29.06
N ASP A 325 -11.12 7.66 -29.84
CA ASP A 325 -11.00 9.05 -29.36
C ASP A 325 -12.35 9.60 -28.87
N GLU A 326 -13.44 9.31 -29.58
CA GLU A 326 -14.78 9.74 -29.22
C GLU A 326 -15.20 9.18 -27.84
N LYS A 327 -15.01 7.87 -27.63
CA LYS A 327 -15.38 7.21 -26.37
C LYS A 327 -14.57 7.73 -25.18
N ILE A 328 -13.26 7.89 -25.35
CA ILE A 328 -12.43 8.33 -24.24
C ILE A 328 -12.72 9.78 -23.85
N ARG A 329 -13.04 10.65 -24.80
CA ARG A 329 -13.42 12.05 -24.53
C ARG A 329 -14.81 12.20 -23.90
N SER A 330 -15.64 11.18 -23.91
CA SER A 330 -16.91 11.21 -23.17
C SER A 330 -16.76 11.00 -21.67
N VAL A 331 -15.62 10.44 -21.22
CA VAL A 331 -15.33 10.14 -19.81
C VAL A 331 -15.00 11.42 -19.03
N ARG A 332 -15.53 11.54 -17.83
CA ARG A 332 -15.31 12.69 -16.92
C ARG A 332 -14.68 12.25 -15.58
N ALA A 333 -13.96 13.15 -14.96
CA ALA A 333 -13.48 12.94 -13.61
C ALA A 333 -14.67 12.68 -12.66
N GLY A 334 -14.56 11.59 -11.89
CA GLY A 334 -15.63 11.08 -11.02
C GLY A 334 -16.41 9.90 -11.59
N ASP A 335 -16.35 9.65 -12.90
CA ASP A 335 -17.03 8.52 -13.53
C ASP A 335 -16.43 7.19 -13.07
N VAL A 336 -17.31 6.22 -12.87
CA VAL A 336 -16.95 4.81 -12.76
C VAL A 336 -16.76 4.25 -14.16
N VAL A 337 -15.58 3.71 -14.43
CA VAL A 337 -15.20 3.21 -15.75
C VAL A 337 -14.86 1.72 -15.66
N VAL A 338 -15.46 0.92 -16.51
CA VAL A 338 -15.21 -0.53 -16.62
C VAL A 338 -14.44 -0.80 -17.90
N ILE A 339 -13.27 -1.41 -17.76
CA ILE A 339 -12.40 -1.78 -18.88
C ILE A 339 -12.57 -3.25 -19.22
N ASN A 340 -12.75 -3.54 -20.50
CA ASN A 340 -12.67 -4.87 -21.10
C ASN A 340 -11.60 -4.91 -22.19
N GLY A 341 -11.13 -6.11 -22.54
CA GLY A 341 -10.12 -6.32 -23.57
C GLY A 341 -8.70 -6.42 -23.02
N ILE A 342 -7.70 -6.04 -23.81
CA ILE A 342 -6.29 -6.19 -23.43
C ILE A 342 -5.79 -4.95 -22.69
N VAL A 343 -5.19 -5.17 -21.52
CA VAL A 343 -4.51 -4.17 -20.72
C VAL A 343 -3.02 -4.54 -20.67
N ASN A 344 -2.14 -3.60 -21.03
CA ASN A 344 -0.70 -3.80 -20.99
C ASN A 344 -0.14 -3.26 -19.66
N THR A 345 0.66 -4.04 -18.93
CA THR A 345 1.30 -3.53 -17.73
C THR A 345 2.58 -2.77 -18.05
N GLY A 346 2.86 -1.72 -17.27
CA GLY A 346 4.11 -0.98 -17.38
C GLY A 346 4.40 -0.22 -16.08
N ARG A 347 5.63 -0.35 -15.57
CA ARG A 347 6.16 0.41 -14.45
C ARG A 347 7.42 1.14 -14.88
N ASP A 348 8.26 1.55 -13.93
CA ASP A 348 9.42 2.39 -14.15
C ASP A 348 10.32 1.89 -15.31
N ALA A 349 10.68 0.60 -15.33
CA ALA A 349 11.56 0.05 -16.38
C ALA A 349 10.95 0.11 -17.78
N VAL A 350 9.66 -0.26 -17.90
CA VAL A 350 8.92 -0.19 -19.17
C VAL A 350 8.81 1.26 -19.65
N HIS A 351 8.43 2.20 -18.76
CA HIS A 351 8.31 3.61 -19.13
C HIS A 351 9.64 4.20 -19.60
N HIS A 352 10.71 3.96 -18.84
CA HIS A 352 12.06 4.41 -19.24
C HIS A 352 12.48 3.83 -20.59
N HIS A 353 12.20 2.54 -20.83
CA HIS A 353 12.50 1.87 -22.10
C HIS A 353 11.72 2.49 -23.27
N LEU A 354 10.41 2.69 -23.11
CA LEU A 354 9.53 3.22 -24.16
C LEU A 354 9.83 4.69 -24.53
N MET A 355 10.52 5.44 -23.68
CA MET A 355 11.00 6.79 -24.05
C MET A 355 11.97 6.75 -25.25
N HIS A 356 12.79 5.69 -25.31
CA HIS A 356 13.91 5.61 -26.26
C HIS A 356 13.74 4.53 -27.34
N HIS A 357 12.79 3.60 -27.16
CA HIS A 357 12.59 2.44 -28.03
C HIS A 357 11.12 2.34 -28.47
N ASP A 358 10.88 1.53 -29.49
CA ASP A 358 9.53 1.19 -29.93
C ASP A 358 8.89 0.14 -29.01
N SER A 359 7.58 0.09 -29.01
CA SER A 359 6.84 -0.93 -28.27
C SER A 359 6.84 -2.26 -29.04
N PRO A 360 6.94 -3.42 -28.34
CA PRO A 360 6.84 -4.74 -28.98
C PRO A 360 5.42 -5.08 -29.43
N VAL A 361 4.44 -4.26 -29.04
CA VAL A 361 3.03 -4.41 -29.36
C VAL A 361 2.44 -3.08 -29.79
N ASP A 362 1.33 -3.10 -30.53
CA ASP A 362 0.61 -1.87 -30.86
C ASP A 362 -0.09 -1.33 -29.61
N LEU A 363 0.25 -0.10 -29.24
CA LEU A 363 -0.32 0.61 -28.10
C LEU A 363 -1.35 1.69 -28.51
N ALA A 364 -1.64 1.84 -29.81
CA ALA A 364 -2.63 2.81 -30.25
C ALA A 364 -4.04 2.44 -29.74
N GLY A 365 -4.69 3.38 -29.07
CA GLY A 365 -5.99 3.13 -28.42
C GLY A 365 -5.93 2.24 -27.17
N SER A 366 -4.76 1.82 -26.75
CA SER A 366 -4.58 0.84 -25.67
C SER A 366 -4.78 1.43 -24.27
N VAL A 367 -4.78 0.51 -23.31
CA VAL A 367 -4.76 0.78 -21.86
C VAL A 367 -3.42 0.37 -21.30
N LEU A 368 -2.73 1.29 -20.62
CA LEU A 368 -1.49 1.05 -19.89
C LEU A 368 -1.75 1.00 -18.40
N TYR A 369 -1.41 -0.12 -17.77
CA TYR A 369 -1.67 -0.36 -16.35
C TYR A 369 -0.37 -0.32 -15.52
N HIS A 370 -0.26 0.64 -14.62
CA HIS A 370 0.83 0.72 -13.66
C HIS A 370 0.68 -0.40 -12.62
N CYS A 371 1.17 -1.57 -12.99
CA CYS A 371 1.07 -2.78 -12.19
C CYS A 371 2.30 -3.65 -12.35
N GLY A 372 2.81 -4.16 -11.25
CA GLY A 372 3.77 -5.26 -11.20
C GLY A 372 3.10 -6.47 -10.56
N PRO A 373 2.49 -7.36 -11.34
CA PRO A 373 1.65 -8.44 -10.82
C PRO A 373 2.47 -9.53 -10.11
N VAL A 374 1.78 -10.33 -9.29
CA VAL A 374 2.29 -11.63 -8.86
C VAL A 374 1.89 -12.65 -9.92
N MET A 375 2.88 -13.26 -10.57
CA MET A 375 2.66 -14.23 -11.64
C MET A 375 3.23 -15.58 -11.26
N THR A 376 2.52 -16.64 -11.55
CA THR A 376 2.98 -18.03 -11.39
C THR A 376 2.87 -18.77 -12.70
N ARG A 377 3.80 -19.69 -12.94
CA ARG A 377 3.81 -20.51 -14.16
C ARG A 377 3.10 -21.83 -13.88
N ASN A 378 2.13 -22.14 -14.73
CA ASN A 378 1.43 -23.42 -14.68
C ASN A 378 2.30 -24.55 -15.23
N PRO A 379 2.00 -25.83 -14.93
CA PRO A 379 2.75 -26.98 -15.48
C PRO A 379 2.75 -27.08 -17.02
N ASP A 380 1.73 -26.56 -17.67
CA ASP A 380 1.61 -26.49 -19.14
C ASP A 380 2.39 -25.33 -19.76
N GLY A 381 3.10 -24.54 -18.93
CA GLY A 381 3.89 -23.39 -19.36
C GLY A 381 3.12 -22.08 -19.50
N SER A 382 1.80 -22.09 -19.35
CA SER A 382 0.98 -20.86 -19.32
C SER A 382 1.21 -20.06 -18.01
N TRP A 383 0.83 -18.78 -18.04
CA TRP A 383 0.94 -17.91 -16.87
C TRP A 383 -0.40 -17.72 -16.19
N LYS A 384 -0.37 -17.68 -14.87
CA LYS A 384 -1.51 -17.34 -14.01
C LYS A 384 -1.22 -16.06 -13.23
N CYS A 385 -2.16 -15.12 -13.30
CA CYS A 385 -2.13 -13.92 -12.46
C CYS A 385 -2.65 -14.24 -11.05
N GLY A 386 -1.79 -14.10 -10.05
CA GLY A 386 -2.13 -14.37 -8.66
C GLY A 386 -2.55 -13.12 -7.89
N ALA A 387 -2.07 -11.94 -8.29
CA ALA A 387 -2.43 -10.65 -7.71
C ALA A 387 -2.07 -9.53 -8.70
N ALA A 388 -2.98 -8.57 -8.94
CA ALA A 388 -2.81 -7.53 -9.96
C ALA A 388 -3.29 -6.14 -9.52
N GLY A 389 -2.92 -5.68 -8.33
CA GLY A 389 -3.26 -4.33 -7.88
C GLY A 389 -2.40 -3.23 -8.51
N PRO A 390 -2.86 -1.96 -8.50
CA PRO A 390 -2.13 -0.83 -9.07
C PRO A 390 -0.91 -0.44 -8.23
N THR A 391 0.16 0.04 -8.89
CA THR A 391 1.27 0.74 -8.24
C THR A 391 1.03 2.24 -8.21
N THR A 392 1.80 2.98 -7.39
CA THR A 392 1.74 4.45 -7.32
C THR A 392 2.26 5.06 -8.60
N SER A 393 1.42 5.84 -9.28
CA SER A 393 1.69 6.38 -10.62
C SER A 393 2.58 7.63 -10.64
N SER A 394 2.80 8.29 -9.51
CA SER A 394 3.60 9.51 -9.46
C SER A 394 5.08 9.32 -9.87
N ARG A 395 5.57 8.08 -9.84
CA ARG A 395 6.94 7.77 -10.30
C ARG A 395 7.07 7.82 -11.82
N GLU A 396 6.01 7.55 -12.54
CA GLU A 396 5.94 7.59 -14.00
C GLU A 396 5.65 8.99 -14.57
N GLU A 397 5.42 10.00 -13.68
CA GLU A 397 5.14 11.39 -14.08
C GLU A 397 6.19 11.98 -15.04
N PRO A 398 7.51 11.71 -14.93
CA PRO A 398 8.49 12.22 -15.89
C PRO A 398 8.25 11.76 -17.33
N TYR A 399 7.66 10.59 -17.54
CA TYR A 399 7.56 9.87 -18.81
C TYR A 399 6.16 9.84 -19.40
N GLN A 400 5.12 9.83 -18.57
CA GLN A 400 3.77 9.39 -18.96
C GLN A 400 3.16 10.24 -20.09
N ALA A 401 3.30 11.57 -20.03
CA ALA A 401 2.75 12.45 -21.07
C ALA A 401 3.37 12.15 -22.45
N ASP A 402 4.70 11.97 -22.48
CA ASP A 402 5.44 11.70 -23.72
C ASP A 402 5.05 10.34 -24.32
N ILE A 403 4.88 9.33 -23.49
CA ILE A 403 4.48 7.98 -23.88
C ILE A 403 3.04 7.96 -24.40
N ILE A 404 2.12 8.69 -23.78
CA ILE A 404 0.75 8.86 -24.29
C ILE A 404 0.77 9.43 -25.71
N GLY A 405 1.54 10.52 -25.91
CA GLY A 405 1.65 11.16 -27.23
C GLY A 405 2.32 10.27 -28.28
N LYS A 406 3.45 9.62 -27.90
CA LYS A 406 4.25 8.78 -28.81
C LYS A 406 3.47 7.58 -29.34
N PHE A 407 2.68 6.90 -28.47
CA PHE A 407 2.04 5.64 -28.79
C PHE A 407 0.52 5.73 -28.95
N GLY A 408 -0.10 6.87 -28.71
CA GLY A 408 -1.55 7.03 -28.84
C GLY A 408 -2.36 6.26 -27.78
N ILE A 409 -1.81 6.08 -26.58
CA ILE A 409 -2.48 5.44 -25.46
C ILE A 409 -3.70 6.26 -25.06
N ARG A 410 -4.84 5.62 -24.74
CA ARG A 410 -6.09 6.29 -24.39
C ARG A 410 -6.42 6.26 -22.91
N ALA A 411 -6.01 5.22 -22.20
CA ALA A 411 -6.23 5.15 -20.76
C ALA A 411 -4.98 4.69 -20.03
N VAL A 412 -4.70 5.35 -18.91
CA VAL A 412 -3.65 4.97 -17.97
C VAL A 412 -4.32 4.56 -16.67
N ILE A 413 -4.03 3.35 -16.17
CA ILE A 413 -4.56 2.87 -14.90
C ILE A 413 -3.44 2.87 -13.86
N GLY A 414 -3.73 3.38 -12.65
CA GLY A 414 -2.80 3.34 -11.53
C GLY A 414 -3.45 3.72 -10.22
N LYS A 415 -2.70 4.24 -9.27
CA LYS A 415 -3.22 4.77 -8.00
C LYS A 415 -2.53 6.07 -7.60
N GLY A 416 -3.23 6.89 -6.80
CA GLY A 416 -2.68 8.11 -6.18
C GLY A 416 -2.58 9.31 -7.12
N GLY A 417 -3.04 9.20 -8.35
CA GLY A 417 -3.02 10.28 -9.33
C GLY A 417 -1.65 10.55 -9.93
N MET A 418 -1.62 11.53 -10.81
CA MET A 418 -0.41 12.01 -11.50
C MET A 418 -0.36 13.54 -11.48
N GLY A 419 0.75 14.10 -11.92
CA GLY A 419 1.02 15.54 -11.87
C GLY A 419 0.49 16.34 -13.05
N ALA A 420 0.89 17.61 -13.07
CA ALA A 420 0.42 18.57 -14.06
C ALA A 420 0.93 18.30 -15.50
N LYS A 421 2.11 17.67 -15.65
CA LYS A 421 2.65 17.29 -16.97
C LYS A 421 1.76 16.23 -17.59
N THR A 422 1.44 15.18 -16.83
CA THR A 422 0.54 14.13 -17.31
C THR A 422 -0.85 14.68 -17.59
N LEU A 423 -1.42 15.52 -16.72
CA LEU A 423 -2.75 16.11 -16.95
C LEU A 423 -2.82 16.88 -18.29
N ARG A 424 -1.79 17.66 -18.61
CA ARG A 424 -1.69 18.33 -19.92
C ARG A 424 -1.61 17.33 -21.07
N GLY A 425 -0.80 16.28 -20.94
CA GLY A 425 -0.70 15.22 -21.95
C GLY A 425 -2.03 14.47 -22.17
N LEU A 426 -2.78 14.20 -21.11
CA LEU A 426 -4.12 13.62 -21.20
C LEU A 426 -5.08 14.52 -21.98
N GLN A 427 -5.05 15.81 -21.74
CA GLN A 427 -5.87 16.81 -22.41
C GLN A 427 -5.48 16.95 -23.90
N GLU A 428 -4.18 17.08 -24.18
CA GLU A 428 -3.64 17.29 -25.52
C GLU A 428 -3.92 16.09 -26.44
N HIS A 429 -3.66 14.89 -25.95
CA HIS A 429 -3.73 13.66 -26.75
C HIS A 429 -5.06 12.90 -26.63
N GLY A 430 -6.02 13.39 -25.84
CA GLY A 430 -7.31 12.72 -25.64
C GLY A 430 -7.16 11.40 -24.92
N ALA A 431 -6.69 11.43 -23.70
CA ALA A 431 -6.57 10.27 -22.84
C ALA A 431 -7.10 10.56 -21.42
N VAL A 432 -7.26 9.52 -20.60
CA VAL A 432 -7.71 9.66 -19.20
C VAL A 432 -6.79 8.88 -18.26
N TYR A 433 -6.76 9.31 -17.00
CA TYR A 433 -6.17 8.54 -15.92
C TYR A 433 -7.27 7.95 -15.04
N LEU A 434 -7.21 6.64 -14.90
CA LEU A 434 -8.16 5.81 -14.17
C LEU A 434 -7.50 5.31 -12.87
N ASN A 435 -8.09 5.64 -11.74
CA ASN A 435 -7.60 5.15 -10.47
C ASN A 435 -8.23 3.80 -10.13
N ALA A 436 -7.41 2.77 -10.06
CA ALA A 436 -7.77 1.48 -9.49
C ALA A 436 -7.56 1.50 -7.97
N ILE A 437 -8.30 0.67 -7.23
CA ILE A 437 -8.22 0.64 -5.76
C ILE A 437 -6.90 0.00 -5.34
N GLY A 438 -6.02 0.84 -4.77
CA GLY A 438 -4.69 0.43 -4.35
C GLY A 438 -4.72 -0.68 -3.30
N GLY A 439 -4.00 -1.77 -3.56
CA GLY A 439 -3.97 -2.95 -2.70
C GLY A 439 -5.06 -3.98 -2.98
N ALA A 440 -6.12 -3.66 -3.75
CA ALA A 440 -7.21 -4.60 -4.07
C ALA A 440 -6.78 -5.62 -5.15
N ALA A 441 -5.69 -6.34 -4.90
CA ALA A 441 -5.02 -7.13 -5.92
C ALA A 441 -5.78 -8.40 -6.31
N GLN A 442 -6.58 -8.98 -5.41
CA GLN A 442 -7.41 -10.13 -5.71
C GLN A 442 -8.61 -9.75 -6.57
N PHE A 443 -9.26 -8.63 -6.22
CA PHE A 443 -10.35 -8.08 -7.01
C PHE A 443 -9.95 -7.89 -8.47
N TYR A 444 -8.78 -7.28 -8.73
CA TYR A 444 -8.30 -7.06 -10.10
C TYR A 444 -7.75 -8.32 -10.75
N SER A 445 -7.12 -9.24 -10.02
CA SER A 445 -6.64 -10.48 -10.63
C SER A 445 -7.79 -11.39 -11.09
N ASP A 446 -8.93 -11.33 -10.43
CA ASP A 446 -10.13 -12.08 -10.84
C ASP A 446 -10.80 -11.49 -12.10
N CYS A 447 -10.52 -10.21 -12.43
CA CYS A 447 -10.90 -9.64 -13.73
C CYS A 447 -10.02 -10.15 -14.88
N VAL A 448 -8.83 -10.73 -14.59
CA VAL A 448 -7.93 -11.26 -15.62
C VAL A 448 -8.41 -12.64 -16.07
N THR A 449 -8.91 -12.71 -17.28
CA THR A 449 -9.43 -13.96 -17.88
C THR A 449 -8.34 -14.77 -18.57
N GLN A 450 -7.28 -14.11 -19.06
CA GLN A 450 -6.18 -14.72 -19.78
C GLN A 450 -4.93 -13.84 -19.73
N VAL A 451 -3.75 -14.46 -19.75
CA VAL A 451 -2.47 -13.80 -20.00
C VAL A 451 -2.07 -14.06 -21.43
N ASP A 452 -2.17 -13.05 -22.30
CA ASP A 452 -1.93 -13.20 -23.73
C ASP A 452 -0.44 -13.19 -24.09
N GLY A 453 0.40 -12.55 -23.28
CA GLY A 453 1.84 -12.49 -23.53
C GLY A 453 2.63 -11.76 -22.43
N VAL A 454 3.94 -11.82 -22.57
CA VAL A 454 4.90 -11.07 -21.73
C VAL A 454 6.10 -10.65 -22.58
N HIS A 455 6.57 -9.42 -22.38
CA HIS A 455 7.74 -8.85 -23.04
C HIS A 455 8.73 -8.35 -22.00
N TRP A 456 10.02 -8.46 -22.31
CA TRP A 456 11.16 -8.02 -21.47
C TRP A 456 11.22 -8.71 -20.09
N LEU A 457 10.76 -9.98 -20.02
CA LEU A 457 10.74 -10.73 -18.77
C LEU A 457 12.16 -10.99 -18.23
N GLU A 458 13.09 -11.36 -19.12
CA GLU A 458 14.48 -11.65 -18.76
C GLU A 458 15.24 -10.37 -18.38
N GLU A 459 14.91 -9.25 -19.04
CA GLU A 459 15.59 -7.97 -18.83
C GLU A 459 15.11 -7.25 -17.58
N PHE A 460 13.80 -7.28 -17.31
CA PHE A 460 13.23 -6.46 -16.24
C PHE A 460 12.69 -7.28 -15.06
N GLY A 461 12.53 -8.59 -15.23
CA GLY A 461 11.94 -9.47 -14.22
C GLY A 461 10.42 -9.33 -14.12
N VAL A 462 9.80 -10.27 -13.40
CA VAL A 462 8.33 -10.40 -13.30
C VAL A 462 7.61 -9.10 -12.92
N PRO A 463 8.04 -8.30 -11.92
CA PRO A 463 7.31 -7.11 -11.51
C PRO A 463 7.44 -5.92 -12.47
N GLU A 464 8.44 -5.90 -13.34
CA GLU A 464 8.73 -4.78 -14.24
C GLU A 464 8.50 -5.12 -15.71
N ALA A 465 8.29 -6.39 -16.07
CA ALA A 465 7.97 -6.83 -17.42
C ALA A 465 6.63 -6.28 -17.90
N MET A 466 6.49 -6.13 -19.22
CA MET A 466 5.20 -5.78 -19.85
C MET A 466 4.35 -7.05 -20.06
N TRP A 467 3.30 -7.18 -19.26
CA TRP A 467 2.32 -8.25 -19.37
C TRP A 467 1.13 -7.79 -20.17
N GLN A 468 0.65 -8.62 -21.09
CA GLN A 468 -0.61 -8.44 -21.80
C GLN A 468 -1.70 -9.25 -21.10
N LEU A 469 -2.56 -8.55 -20.35
CA LEU A 469 -3.62 -9.14 -19.55
C LEU A 469 -4.97 -8.91 -20.24
N ARG A 470 -5.66 -9.97 -20.59
CA ARG A 470 -7.05 -9.88 -21.07
C ARG A 470 -7.95 -9.78 -19.86
N VAL A 471 -8.71 -8.70 -19.77
CA VAL A 471 -9.58 -8.41 -18.65
C VAL A 471 -11.05 -8.32 -19.05
N ASN A 472 -11.93 -8.62 -18.10
CA ASN A 472 -13.36 -8.42 -18.22
C ASN A 472 -13.90 -7.84 -16.91
N GLY A 473 -14.66 -6.74 -16.98
CA GLY A 473 -15.24 -6.13 -15.79
C GLY A 473 -14.23 -5.40 -14.90
N PHE A 474 -13.10 -4.93 -15.44
CA PHE A 474 -12.04 -4.26 -14.70
C PHE A 474 -12.47 -2.84 -14.31
N ALA A 475 -13.01 -2.69 -13.11
CA ALA A 475 -13.64 -1.47 -12.64
C ALA A 475 -12.65 -0.47 -12.04
N THR A 476 -12.76 0.80 -12.44
CA THR A 476 -11.89 1.90 -12.02
C THR A 476 -12.71 3.19 -11.83
N ILE A 477 -12.06 4.24 -11.33
CA ILE A 477 -12.64 5.58 -11.23
C ILE A 477 -11.79 6.54 -12.05
N CYS A 478 -12.41 7.27 -12.98
CA CYS A 478 -11.72 8.34 -13.70
C CYS A 478 -11.39 9.46 -12.71
N THR A 479 -10.11 9.74 -12.49
CA THR A 479 -9.69 10.81 -11.57
C THR A 479 -8.97 11.94 -12.27
N MET A 480 -8.53 11.75 -13.53
CA MET A 480 -8.04 12.85 -14.37
C MET A 480 -8.56 12.62 -15.79
N ASP A 481 -9.29 13.59 -16.32
CA ASP A 481 -9.94 13.46 -17.63
C ASP A 481 -9.24 14.23 -18.76
N SER A 482 -9.67 13.99 -19.98
CA SER A 482 -9.17 14.65 -21.20
C SER A 482 -9.59 16.13 -21.33
N HIS A 483 -10.29 16.66 -20.35
CA HIS A 483 -10.75 18.06 -20.29
C HIS A 483 -9.96 18.90 -19.30
N GLY A 484 -8.94 18.33 -18.63
CA GLY A 484 -8.08 19.03 -17.68
C GLY A 484 -8.60 19.04 -16.24
N ASN A 485 -9.61 18.22 -15.91
CA ASN A 485 -10.08 18.06 -14.55
C ASN A 485 -9.24 16.99 -13.82
N SER A 486 -8.99 17.23 -12.52
CA SER A 486 -8.24 16.31 -11.67
C SER A 486 -8.81 16.29 -10.26
N LEU A 487 -9.45 15.17 -9.89
CA LEU A 487 -9.96 14.94 -8.54
C LEU A 487 -8.85 15.02 -7.49
N HIS A 488 -7.66 14.51 -7.82
CA HIS A 488 -6.51 14.55 -6.90
C HIS A 488 -6.06 15.98 -6.59
N ARG A 489 -5.97 16.85 -7.61
CA ARG A 489 -5.64 18.28 -7.42
C ARG A 489 -6.68 18.97 -6.57
N ASP A 490 -7.97 18.68 -6.80
CA ASP A 490 -9.06 19.34 -6.09
C ASP A 490 -9.11 18.88 -4.62
N VAL A 491 -8.87 17.59 -4.35
CA VAL A 491 -8.76 17.06 -2.98
C VAL A 491 -7.52 17.60 -2.27
N ASP A 492 -6.38 17.71 -2.94
CA ASP A 492 -5.14 18.30 -2.37
C ASP A 492 -5.38 19.75 -1.94
N ALA A 493 -5.96 20.56 -2.83
CA ALA A 493 -6.28 21.97 -2.54
C ALA A 493 -7.28 22.12 -1.39
N SER A 494 -8.33 21.30 -1.35
CA SER A 494 -9.31 21.34 -0.28
C SER A 494 -8.72 20.85 1.05
N SER A 495 -7.97 19.77 1.04
CA SER A 495 -7.33 19.23 2.26
C SER A 495 -6.25 20.15 2.83
N LEU A 496 -5.53 20.92 1.99
CA LEU A 496 -4.61 21.96 2.47
C LEU A 496 -5.36 23.08 3.19
N LYS A 497 -6.51 23.50 2.67
CA LYS A 497 -7.37 24.49 3.34
C LYS A 497 -7.88 23.98 4.68
N GLU A 498 -8.36 22.73 4.73
CA GLU A 498 -8.81 22.13 5.99
C GLU A 498 -7.64 21.96 6.98
N LEU A 499 -6.43 21.61 6.52
CA LEU A 499 -5.24 21.52 7.35
C LEU A 499 -4.95 22.84 8.07
N GLY A 500 -5.16 23.98 7.42
CA GLY A 500 -4.98 25.31 8.00
C GLY A 500 -5.84 25.59 9.24
N ARG A 501 -6.98 24.89 9.42
CA ARG A 501 -7.82 25.02 10.61
C ARG A 501 -7.15 24.47 11.89
N PHE A 502 -6.11 23.67 11.74
CA PHE A 502 -5.35 23.04 12.83
C PHE A 502 -4.06 23.78 13.15
N ALA A 503 -3.88 25.01 12.65
CA ALA A 503 -2.68 25.82 12.91
C ALA A 503 -2.55 26.27 14.37
N GLU A 504 -3.68 26.56 15.04
CA GLU A 504 -3.68 27.00 16.42
C GLU A 504 -3.26 25.90 17.38
N PRO A 505 -2.51 26.23 18.45
CA PRO A 505 -2.06 25.26 19.46
C PRO A 505 -3.24 24.60 20.18
N VAL A 506 -3.09 23.31 20.47
CA VAL A 506 -4.07 22.50 21.21
C VAL A 506 -3.45 21.92 22.48
N PHE A 507 -2.19 21.51 22.41
CA PHE A 507 -1.44 20.94 23.53
C PHE A 507 -0.55 22.00 24.14
N GLY A 508 -0.62 22.16 25.47
CA GLY A 508 0.08 23.22 26.20
C GLY A 508 1.57 22.96 26.51
N HIS A 509 2.14 21.83 26.08
CA HIS A 509 3.52 21.45 26.43
C HIS A 509 4.33 20.94 25.27
#